data_21058534957f156ac888e835f7ee4bef
#
_entry.id   21058534957f156ac888e835f7ee4bef
#
_cell.length_a   1.000
_cell.length_b   1.000
_cell.length_c   1.000
_cell.angle_alpha   90.00
_cell.angle_beta   90.00
_cell.angle_gamma   90.00
#
_symmetry.space_group_name_H-M   'P 1'
#
loop_
_entity.id
_entity.type
_entity.pdbx_description
1 polymer ?
#
loop_
_entity_poly.entity_id
_entity_poly.type
_entity_poly.pdbx_seq_one_letter_code
_entity_poly.pdbx_strand_id
1 'polypeptide(L)'
;MKKATIYTGTGDNGTTSLIGNSRVRKDHKRVEAYGTLDELNAHLGLLCAALEDCCTKVFIEQIENDIITLGSYLANDKECECTIGAKEIEAIEKAIDSLEAELPPLRQFILPGGNEAAARAGVCRTVCRRAERRIVSLQDECAVDSKAIIFVNRLSDYLFLLQRKLAGDTEKKWQKPCR
;
A
#
# COMPACT_ATOMS: atom_id res chain seq x y z
N MET A 1 -24.81 -23.82 22.16
CA MET A 1 -23.51 -23.17 21.98
C MET A 1 -23.68 -22.02 21.02
N LYS A 2 -23.27 -20.78 21.38
CA LYS A 2 -23.19 -19.67 20.41
C LYS A 2 -22.14 -20.03 19.36
N LYS A 3 -22.56 -20.07 18.08
CA LYS A 3 -21.65 -20.31 16.95
C LYS A 3 -20.62 -19.17 16.92
N ALA A 4 -19.32 -19.49 16.80
CA ALA A 4 -18.30 -18.47 16.66
C ALA A 4 -18.63 -17.58 15.44
N THR A 5 -18.51 -16.25 15.60
CA THR A 5 -18.84 -15.31 14.53
C THR A 5 -17.69 -15.09 13.56
N ILE A 6 -16.47 -15.53 13.92
CA ILE A 6 -15.26 -15.28 13.14
C ILE A 6 -15.12 -16.24 11.93
N TYR A 7 -15.63 -17.45 12.02
CA TYR A 7 -15.64 -18.39 10.91
C TYR A 7 -17.05 -18.91 10.66
N THR A 8 -17.45 -18.90 9.38
CA THR A 8 -18.78 -19.37 8.94
C THR A 8 -18.71 -20.68 8.16
N GLY A 9 -17.51 -21.09 7.72
CA GLY A 9 -17.29 -22.24 6.84
C GLY A 9 -17.74 -22.04 5.40
N THR A 10 -18.38 -20.90 5.07
CA THR A 10 -18.92 -20.67 3.73
C THR A 10 -17.86 -20.45 2.66
N GLY A 11 -16.61 -20.21 3.07
CA GLY A 11 -15.45 -19.99 2.19
C GLY A 11 -14.58 -21.22 1.96
N ASP A 12 -14.89 -22.35 2.55
CA ASP A 12 -14.01 -23.54 2.56
C ASP A 12 -13.91 -24.24 1.19
N ASN A 13 -14.87 -23.93 0.30
CA ASN A 13 -14.86 -24.39 -1.10
C ASN A 13 -14.09 -23.47 -2.07
N GLY A 14 -13.24 -22.55 -1.55
CA GLY A 14 -12.44 -21.64 -2.37
C GLY A 14 -13.19 -20.42 -2.90
N THR A 15 -14.37 -20.11 -2.35
CA THR A 15 -15.17 -18.93 -2.72
C THR A 15 -15.26 -17.94 -1.56
N THR A 16 -15.55 -16.66 -1.88
CA THR A 16 -15.81 -15.60 -0.92
C THR A 16 -16.92 -14.69 -1.39
N SER A 17 -17.48 -13.87 -0.50
CA SER A 17 -18.46 -12.84 -0.87
C SER A 17 -17.79 -11.48 -0.96
N LEU A 18 -18.16 -10.71 -1.98
CA LEU A 18 -17.84 -9.29 -2.09
C LEU A 18 -18.81 -8.45 -1.22
N ILE A 19 -18.54 -7.15 -1.05
CA ILE A 19 -19.40 -6.25 -0.26
C ILE A 19 -20.82 -6.18 -0.83
N GLY A 20 -21.00 -6.27 -2.15
CA GLY A 20 -22.31 -6.33 -2.81
C GLY A 20 -23.04 -7.68 -2.71
N ASN A 21 -22.49 -8.65 -1.97
CA ASN A 21 -22.98 -10.04 -1.77
C ASN A 21 -22.79 -10.99 -2.96
N SER A 22 -22.16 -10.59 -4.07
CA SER A 22 -21.79 -11.54 -5.12
C SER A 22 -20.75 -12.54 -4.61
N ARG A 23 -20.93 -13.82 -4.98
CA ARG A 23 -19.99 -14.89 -4.67
C ARG A 23 -18.97 -15.02 -5.80
N VAL A 24 -17.70 -14.94 -5.45
CA VAL A 24 -16.57 -15.07 -6.38
C VAL A 24 -15.55 -16.10 -5.87
N ARG A 25 -14.68 -16.57 -6.74
CA ARG A 25 -13.53 -17.37 -6.32
C ARG A 25 -12.54 -16.50 -5.52
N LYS A 26 -11.81 -17.12 -4.60
CA LYS A 26 -10.79 -16.39 -3.81
C LYS A 26 -9.61 -15.88 -4.65
N ASP A 27 -9.41 -16.42 -5.85
CA ASP A 27 -8.40 -15.96 -6.83
C ASP A 27 -8.94 -14.94 -7.84
N HIS A 28 -10.14 -14.39 -7.63
CA HIS A 28 -10.72 -13.34 -8.47
C HIS A 28 -9.88 -12.05 -8.37
N LYS A 29 -9.71 -11.32 -9.49
CA LYS A 29 -8.88 -10.10 -9.53
C LYS A 29 -9.26 -9.04 -8.48
N ARG A 30 -10.56 -8.89 -8.14
CA ARG A 30 -10.97 -8.01 -7.04
C ARG A 30 -10.39 -8.45 -5.71
N VAL A 31 -10.48 -9.75 -5.41
CA VAL A 31 -9.95 -10.31 -4.15
C VAL A 31 -8.44 -10.14 -4.08
N GLU A 32 -7.74 -10.35 -5.19
CA GLU A 32 -6.30 -10.10 -5.30
C GLU A 32 -5.95 -8.63 -5.09
N ALA A 33 -6.73 -7.69 -5.65
CA ALA A 33 -6.47 -6.27 -5.52
C ALA A 33 -6.63 -5.79 -4.06
N TYR A 34 -7.80 -6.00 -3.44
CA TYR A 34 -7.99 -5.55 -2.06
C TYR A 34 -7.19 -6.40 -1.05
N GLY A 35 -6.96 -7.68 -1.32
CA GLY A 35 -6.11 -8.53 -0.47
C GLY A 35 -4.65 -8.09 -0.48
N THR A 36 -4.14 -7.59 -1.62
CA THR A 36 -2.79 -7.02 -1.66
C THR A 36 -2.71 -5.66 -0.94
N LEU A 37 -3.80 -4.88 -0.91
CA LEU A 37 -3.87 -3.67 -0.08
C LEU A 37 -3.89 -4.01 1.41
N ASP A 38 -4.60 -5.08 1.80
CA ASP A 38 -4.61 -5.57 3.18
C ASP A 38 -3.21 -6.02 3.64
N GLU A 39 -2.47 -6.74 2.76
CA GLU A 39 -1.07 -7.09 3.00
C GLU A 39 -0.19 -5.83 3.16
N LEU A 40 -0.38 -4.81 2.30
CA LEU A 40 0.33 -3.54 2.42
C LEU A 40 0.03 -2.88 3.77
N ASN A 41 -1.23 -2.88 4.19
CA ASN A 41 -1.67 -2.28 5.45
C ASN A 41 -0.99 -2.96 6.65
N ALA A 42 -0.92 -4.29 6.67
CA ALA A 42 -0.20 -5.02 7.71
C ALA A 42 1.31 -4.69 7.74
N HIS A 43 1.94 -4.49 6.58
CA HIS A 43 3.34 -4.06 6.50
C HIS A 43 3.54 -2.60 6.95
N LEU A 44 2.57 -1.70 6.73
CA LEU A 44 2.61 -0.34 7.26
C LEU A 44 2.52 -0.34 8.78
N GLY A 45 1.67 -1.17 9.39
CA GLY A 45 1.64 -1.37 10.84
C GLY A 45 2.98 -1.86 11.39
N LEU A 46 3.65 -2.78 10.69
CA LEU A 46 5.00 -3.21 11.07
C LEU A 46 6.04 -2.08 10.93
N LEU A 47 5.92 -1.24 9.91
CA LEU A 47 6.75 -0.04 9.75
C LEU A 47 6.49 0.93 10.89
N CYS A 48 5.23 1.26 11.17
CA CYS A 48 4.81 2.17 12.23
C CYS A 48 5.38 1.76 13.60
N ALA A 49 5.38 0.45 13.91
CA ALA A 49 5.97 -0.09 15.13
C ALA A 49 7.49 0.10 15.23
N ALA A 50 8.20 0.23 14.11
CA ALA A 50 9.65 0.44 14.05
C ALA A 50 10.07 1.91 13.96
N LEU A 51 9.12 2.83 13.81
CA LEU A 51 9.39 4.28 13.77
C LEU A 51 9.53 4.83 15.19
N GLU A 52 10.37 5.85 15.34
CA GLU A 52 10.48 6.64 16.58
C GLU A 52 9.71 7.96 16.47
N ASP A 53 9.75 8.58 15.29
CA ASP A 53 9.10 9.89 15.05
C ASP A 53 7.57 9.78 15.06
N CYS A 54 6.95 10.51 15.99
CA CYS A 54 5.50 10.50 16.18
C CYS A 54 4.73 11.12 15.00
N CYS A 55 5.30 12.12 14.32
CA CYS A 55 4.62 12.77 13.19
C CYS A 55 4.51 11.81 12.01
N THR A 56 5.59 11.09 11.69
CA THR A 56 5.57 10.05 10.66
C THR A 56 4.62 8.91 11.02
N LYS A 57 4.55 8.50 12.30
CA LYS A 57 3.58 7.48 12.76
C LYS A 57 2.15 7.90 12.47
N VAL A 58 1.76 9.10 12.89
CA VAL A 58 0.39 9.64 12.68
C VAL A 58 0.05 9.68 11.18
N PHE A 59 1.01 10.08 10.34
CA PHE A 59 0.78 10.11 8.90
C PHE A 59 0.65 8.70 8.29
N ILE A 60 1.43 7.72 8.75
CA ILE A 60 1.29 6.32 8.32
C ILE A 60 -0.07 5.76 8.77
N GLU A 61 -0.52 6.02 10.00
CA GLU A 61 -1.84 5.61 10.49
C GLU A 61 -2.99 6.21 9.66
N GLN A 62 -2.84 7.45 9.19
CA GLN A 62 -3.79 8.03 8.25
C GLN A 62 -3.80 7.26 6.91
N ILE A 63 -2.63 6.94 6.36
CA ILE A 63 -2.51 6.14 5.14
C ILE A 63 -3.13 4.74 5.32
N GLU A 64 -2.97 4.10 6.48
CA GLU A 64 -3.60 2.81 6.80
C GLU A 64 -5.15 2.90 6.72
N ASN A 65 -5.74 3.97 7.24
CA ASN A 65 -7.18 4.22 7.13
C ASN A 65 -7.62 4.43 5.67
N ASP A 66 -6.83 5.20 4.90
CA ASP A 66 -7.11 5.45 3.49
C ASP A 66 -7.04 4.14 2.67
N ILE A 67 -6.09 3.25 2.99
CA ILE A 67 -5.97 1.92 2.37
C ILE A 67 -7.17 1.03 2.68
N ILE A 68 -7.68 1.03 3.93
CA ILE A 68 -8.90 0.30 4.28
C ILE A 68 -10.09 0.82 3.47
N THR A 69 -10.20 2.14 3.36
CA THR A 69 -11.23 2.81 2.56
C THR A 69 -11.15 2.41 1.09
N LEU A 70 -9.95 2.45 0.51
CA LEU A 70 -9.71 2.02 -0.87
C LEU A 70 -10.00 0.52 -1.07
N GLY A 71 -9.59 -0.32 -0.12
CA GLY A 71 -9.87 -1.76 -0.14
C GLY A 71 -11.37 -2.05 -0.12
N SER A 72 -12.14 -1.30 0.67
CA SER A 72 -13.60 -1.40 0.72
C SER A 72 -14.25 -0.99 -0.60
N TYR A 73 -13.77 0.07 -1.26
CA TYR A 73 -14.19 0.47 -2.60
C TYR A 73 -13.95 -0.65 -3.61
N LEU A 74 -12.73 -1.21 -3.65
CA LEU A 74 -12.39 -2.29 -4.59
C LEU A 74 -13.13 -3.61 -4.31
N ALA A 75 -13.49 -3.88 -3.05
CA ALA A 75 -14.26 -5.06 -2.66
C ALA A 75 -15.75 -4.95 -3.00
N ASN A 76 -16.24 -3.78 -3.38
CA ASN A 76 -17.63 -3.57 -3.75
C ASN A 76 -17.87 -3.93 -5.22
N ASP A 77 -18.82 -4.81 -5.50
CA ASP A 77 -19.23 -5.23 -6.84
C ASP A 77 -20.37 -4.37 -7.43
N LYS A 78 -20.92 -3.43 -6.65
CA LYS A 78 -21.91 -2.44 -7.09
C LYS A 78 -21.21 -1.14 -7.46
N GLU A 79 -21.85 -0.36 -8.32
CA GLU A 79 -21.44 1.01 -8.57
C GLU A 79 -21.37 1.80 -7.26
N CYS A 80 -20.22 2.30 -6.94
CA CYS A 80 -19.98 3.19 -5.80
C CYS A 80 -18.85 4.16 -6.15
N GLU A 81 -18.89 5.34 -5.54
CA GLU A 81 -17.83 6.33 -5.71
C GLU A 81 -16.59 5.92 -4.90
N CYS A 82 -15.43 6.17 -5.49
CA CYS A 82 -14.16 6.07 -4.78
C CYS A 82 -14.06 7.27 -3.82
N THR A 83 -13.99 7.00 -2.53
CA THR A 83 -13.89 8.04 -1.50
C THR A 83 -12.47 8.58 -1.32
N ILE A 84 -11.46 7.92 -1.92
CA ILE A 84 -10.12 8.49 -2.06
C ILE A 84 -10.19 9.62 -3.10
N GLY A 85 -9.90 10.82 -2.65
CA GLY A 85 -10.05 12.05 -3.45
C GLY A 85 -8.73 12.80 -3.64
N ALA A 86 -8.87 14.02 -4.15
CA ALA A 86 -7.73 14.91 -4.35
C ALA A 86 -7.01 15.23 -3.02
N LYS A 87 -7.75 15.34 -1.92
CA LYS A 87 -7.20 15.69 -0.60
C LYS A 87 -6.17 14.66 -0.10
N GLU A 88 -6.49 13.38 -0.22
CA GLU A 88 -5.60 12.29 0.20
C GLU A 88 -4.35 12.22 -0.70
N ILE A 89 -4.53 12.42 -2.01
CA ILE A 89 -3.42 12.49 -2.98
C ILE A 89 -2.52 13.68 -2.68
N GLU A 90 -3.08 14.88 -2.51
CA GLU A 90 -2.31 16.09 -2.18
C GLU A 90 -1.55 15.97 -0.85
N ALA A 91 -2.10 15.27 0.14
CA ALA A 91 -1.41 15.03 1.41
C ALA A 91 -0.14 14.21 1.21
N ILE A 92 -0.20 13.15 0.37
CA ILE A 92 0.98 12.34 0.03
C ILE A 92 1.97 13.16 -0.80
N GLU A 93 1.51 13.92 -1.80
CA GLU A 93 2.37 14.76 -2.65
C GLU A 93 3.13 15.81 -1.82
N LYS A 94 2.47 16.48 -0.86
CA LYS A 94 3.14 17.40 0.08
C LYS A 94 4.19 16.70 0.95
N ALA A 95 3.91 15.48 1.38
CA ALA A 95 4.88 14.69 2.14
C ALA A 95 6.09 14.27 1.28
N ILE A 96 5.87 13.94 0.00
CA ILE A 96 6.92 13.70 -1.00
C ILE A 96 7.80 14.94 -1.16
N ASP A 97 7.19 16.11 -1.44
CA ASP A 97 7.91 17.36 -1.64
C ASP A 97 8.79 17.73 -0.43
N SER A 98 8.24 17.53 0.78
CA SER A 98 9.00 17.77 2.03
C SER A 98 10.20 16.85 2.16
N LEU A 99 10.04 15.55 1.89
CA LEU A 99 11.13 14.58 1.96
C LEU A 99 12.18 14.83 0.87
N GLU A 100 11.75 15.20 -0.34
CA GLU A 100 12.66 15.49 -1.45
C GLU A 100 13.52 16.73 -1.19
N ALA A 101 12.95 17.74 -0.52
CA ALA A 101 13.70 18.94 -0.12
C ALA A 101 14.78 18.66 0.95
N GLU A 102 14.58 17.63 1.79
CA GLU A 102 15.54 17.25 2.84
C GLU A 102 16.63 16.31 2.34
N LEU A 103 16.35 15.52 1.30
CA LEU A 103 17.24 14.44 0.87
C LEU A 103 18.22 14.89 -0.21
N PRO A 104 19.46 14.38 -0.20
CA PRO A 104 20.40 14.65 -1.29
C PRO A 104 19.90 14.03 -2.61
N PRO A 105 20.21 14.65 -3.78
CA PRO A 105 19.81 14.11 -5.07
C PRO A 105 20.28 12.68 -5.29
N LEU A 106 19.38 11.81 -5.76
CA LEU A 106 19.70 10.42 -6.08
C LEU A 106 20.47 10.35 -7.40
N ARG A 107 21.73 9.88 -7.34
CA ARG A 107 22.61 9.78 -8.52
C ARG A 107 22.83 8.35 -8.99
N GLN A 108 22.44 7.37 -8.20
CA GLN A 108 22.61 5.94 -8.50
C GLN A 108 21.59 5.10 -7.72
N PHE A 109 21.39 3.86 -8.13
CA PHE A 109 20.51 2.94 -7.40
C PHE A 109 21.02 2.69 -5.97
N ILE A 110 20.07 2.51 -5.06
CA ILE A 110 20.31 2.13 -3.68
C ILE A 110 19.87 0.69 -3.44
N LEU A 111 20.53 0.04 -2.49
CA LEU A 111 20.11 -1.27 -2.00
C LEU A 111 19.03 -1.06 -0.92
N PRO A 112 17.98 -1.92 -0.90
CA PRO A 112 17.02 -1.90 0.20
C PRO A 112 17.71 -2.29 1.51
N GLY A 113 17.25 -1.70 2.63
CA GLY A 113 17.81 -1.98 3.97
C GLY A 113 18.47 -0.75 4.57
N GLY A 114 19.55 -0.94 5.32
CA GLY A 114 20.22 0.07 6.14
C GLY A 114 19.95 -0.21 7.62
N ASN A 115 18.78 0.14 8.10
CA ASN A 115 18.26 -0.22 9.42
C ASN A 115 16.88 -0.87 9.31
N GLU A 116 16.30 -1.27 10.43
CA GLU A 116 15.01 -1.99 10.45
C GLU A 116 13.87 -1.17 9.87
N ALA A 117 13.71 0.10 10.27
CA ALA A 117 12.64 0.96 9.77
C ALA A 117 12.77 1.21 8.26
N ALA A 118 13.98 1.48 7.76
CA ALA A 118 14.24 1.63 6.33
C ALA A 118 13.96 0.35 5.54
N ALA A 119 14.34 -0.81 6.08
CA ALA A 119 14.06 -2.10 5.44
C ALA A 119 12.55 -2.36 5.35
N ARG A 120 11.79 -2.06 6.42
CA ARG A 120 10.32 -2.18 6.44
C ARG A 120 9.66 -1.23 5.44
N ALA A 121 10.10 0.03 5.36
CA ALA A 121 9.62 0.98 4.34
C ALA A 121 9.88 0.46 2.91
N GLY A 122 11.03 -0.16 2.67
CA GLY A 122 11.36 -0.82 1.40
C GLY A 122 10.40 -1.97 1.06
N VAL A 123 10.02 -2.79 2.05
CA VAL A 123 9.00 -3.86 1.86
C VAL A 123 7.65 -3.22 1.54
N CYS A 124 7.18 -2.24 2.32
CA CYS A 124 5.93 -1.52 2.06
C CYS A 124 5.89 -0.99 0.62
N ARG A 125 6.96 -0.34 0.16
CA ARG A 125 7.06 0.16 -1.22
C ARG A 125 6.87 -0.93 -2.26
N THR A 126 7.51 -2.07 -2.09
CA THR A 126 7.42 -3.14 -3.10
C THR A 126 6.05 -3.82 -3.12
N VAL A 127 5.41 -3.98 -1.95
CA VAL A 127 4.03 -4.47 -1.83
C VAL A 127 3.05 -3.45 -2.40
N CYS A 128 3.24 -2.14 -2.14
CA CYS A 128 2.46 -1.05 -2.72
C CYS A 128 2.47 -1.12 -4.26
N ARG A 129 3.64 -1.27 -4.88
CA ARG A 129 3.77 -1.45 -6.33
C ARG A 129 3.11 -2.74 -6.84
N ARG A 130 3.06 -3.79 -6.04
CA ARG A 130 2.30 -4.99 -6.37
C ARG A 130 0.79 -4.71 -6.33
N ALA A 131 0.30 -4.00 -5.30
CA ALA A 131 -1.09 -3.59 -5.19
C ALA A 131 -1.51 -2.73 -6.39
N GLU A 132 -0.71 -1.74 -6.78
CA GLU A 132 -0.93 -0.94 -7.98
C GLU A 132 -1.17 -1.81 -9.23
N ARG A 133 -0.26 -2.77 -9.50
CA ARG A 133 -0.42 -3.68 -10.64
C ARG A 133 -1.67 -4.55 -10.57
N ARG A 134 -2.10 -4.97 -9.36
CA ARG A 134 -3.35 -5.72 -9.18
C ARG A 134 -4.58 -4.86 -9.43
N ILE A 135 -4.56 -3.59 -9.01
CA ILE A 135 -5.62 -2.62 -9.28
C ILE A 135 -5.71 -2.32 -10.79
N VAL A 136 -4.57 -2.11 -11.44
CA VAL A 136 -4.53 -1.94 -12.91
C VAL A 136 -5.08 -3.18 -13.63
N SER A 137 -4.70 -4.39 -13.21
CA SER A 137 -5.23 -5.63 -13.80
C SER A 137 -6.75 -5.79 -13.60
N LEU A 138 -7.31 -5.22 -12.53
CA LEU A 138 -8.77 -5.23 -12.29
C LEU A 138 -9.53 -4.38 -13.32
N GLN A 139 -8.90 -3.35 -13.91
CA GLN A 139 -9.52 -2.52 -14.95
C GLN A 139 -9.94 -3.31 -16.21
N ASP A 140 -9.37 -4.50 -16.42
CA ASP A 140 -9.81 -5.40 -17.49
C ASP A 140 -11.22 -5.96 -17.27
N GLU A 141 -11.71 -5.95 -16.02
CA GLU A 141 -12.99 -6.56 -15.62
C GLU A 141 -14.05 -5.53 -15.22
N CYS A 142 -13.63 -4.40 -14.68
CA CYS A 142 -14.55 -3.35 -14.25
C CYS A 142 -13.89 -1.97 -14.25
N ALA A 143 -14.72 -0.93 -14.29
CA ALA A 143 -14.24 0.44 -14.11
C ALA A 143 -13.65 0.63 -12.71
N VAL A 144 -12.45 1.21 -12.66
CA VAL A 144 -11.78 1.63 -11.43
C VAL A 144 -11.45 3.11 -11.56
N ASP A 145 -11.82 3.90 -10.54
CA ASP A 145 -11.52 5.33 -10.51
C ASP A 145 -10.00 5.56 -10.62
N SER A 146 -9.60 6.46 -11.51
CA SER A 146 -8.19 6.78 -11.72
C SER A 146 -7.50 7.30 -10.46
N LYS A 147 -8.23 7.95 -9.55
CA LYS A 147 -7.71 8.42 -8.25
C LYS A 147 -7.17 7.28 -7.40
N ALA A 148 -7.80 6.09 -7.45
CA ALA A 148 -7.31 4.89 -6.76
C ALA A 148 -5.88 4.53 -7.20
N ILE A 149 -5.62 4.56 -8.51
CA ILE A 149 -4.30 4.24 -9.07
C ILE A 149 -3.30 5.36 -8.76
N ILE A 150 -3.71 6.62 -8.92
CA ILE A 150 -2.86 7.79 -8.60
C ILE A 150 -2.43 7.75 -7.14
N PHE A 151 -3.35 7.51 -6.21
CA PHE A 151 -3.06 7.41 -4.77
C PHE A 151 -2.00 6.35 -4.48
N VAL A 152 -2.19 5.12 -4.97
CA VAL A 152 -1.24 4.02 -4.71
C VAL A 152 0.11 4.27 -5.39
N ASN A 153 0.13 4.87 -6.57
CA ASN A 153 1.36 5.27 -7.25
C ASN A 153 2.15 6.30 -6.43
N ARG A 154 1.51 7.41 -6.01
CA ARG A 154 2.13 8.42 -5.12
C ARG A 154 2.59 7.82 -3.80
N LEU A 155 1.80 6.92 -3.20
CA LEU A 155 2.20 6.22 -1.99
C LEU A 155 3.51 5.44 -2.18
N SER A 156 3.71 4.80 -3.34
CA SER A 156 4.96 4.10 -3.63
C SER A 156 6.17 5.04 -3.68
N ASP A 157 6.01 6.26 -4.19
CA ASP A 157 7.06 7.28 -4.27
C ASP A 157 7.37 7.84 -2.86
N TYR A 158 6.34 8.13 -2.07
CA TYR A 158 6.50 8.52 -0.67
C TYR A 158 7.30 7.47 0.13
N LEU A 159 6.92 6.20 0.02
CA LEU A 159 7.58 5.09 0.72
C LEU A 159 9.05 4.92 0.29
N PHE A 160 9.37 5.24 -0.96
CA PHE A 160 10.75 5.26 -1.43
C PHE A 160 11.57 6.35 -0.75
N LEU A 161 11.05 7.57 -0.69
CA LEU A 161 11.75 8.68 -0.03
C LEU A 161 11.83 8.48 1.48
N LEU A 162 10.75 7.96 2.09
CA LEU A 162 10.76 7.60 3.51
C LEU A 162 11.81 6.54 3.83
N GLN A 163 11.95 5.51 2.99
CA GLN A 163 13.02 4.51 3.11
C GLN A 163 14.39 5.17 3.13
N ARG A 164 14.65 6.13 2.24
CA ARG A 164 15.91 6.85 2.17
C ARG A 164 16.14 7.70 3.42
N LYS A 165 15.14 8.46 3.85
CA LYS A 165 15.21 9.28 5.09
C LYS A 165 15.54 8.41 6.30
N LEU A 166 14.85 7.29 6.46
CA LEU A 166 15.07 6.36 7.56
C LEU A 166 16.43 5.66 7.52
N ALA A 167 16.94 5.37 6.34
CA ALA A 167 18.27 4.79 6.16
C ALA A 167 19.41 5.77 6.58
N GLY A 168 19.24 7.07 6.29
CA GLY A 168 20.24 8.08 6.61
C GLY A 168 21.65 7.66 6.19
N ASP A 169 22.60 7.75 7.12
CA ASP A 169 24.00 7.37 6.88
C ASP A 169 24.22 5.87 6.60
N THR A 170 23.20 5.03 6.85
CA THR A 170 23.25 3.59 6.57
C THR A 170 22.79 3.24 5.15
N GLU A 171 22.40 4.24 4.32
CA GLU A 171 22.00 4.04 2.93
C GLU A 171 23.14 3.44 2.11
N LYS A 172 22.91 2.25 1.54
CA LYS A 172 23.91 1.56 0.72
C LYS A 172 23.62 1.76 -0.76
N LYS A 173 24.64 2.20 -1.49
CA LYS A 173 24.57 2.38 -2.93
C LYS A 173 24.84 1.07 -3.66
N TRP A 174 24.08 0.80 -4.73
CA TRP A 174 24.36 -0.32 -5.60
C TRP A 174 25.68 -0.09 -6.35
N GLN A 175 26.53 -1.11 -6.32
CA GLN A 175 27.81 -1.10 -7.06
C GLN A 175 27.65 -1.95 -8.33
N LYS A 176 27.89 -1.31 -9.48
CA LYS A 176 27.90 -2.04 -10.75
C LYS A 176 29.07 -3.02 -10.74
N PRO A 177 28.85 -4.32 -11.04
CA PRO A 177 29.95 -5.28 -11.17
C PRO A 177 30.95 -4.80 -12.23
N CYS A 178 32.22 -4.76 -11.90
CA CYS A 178 33.28 -4.61 -12.90
C CYS A 178 33.25 -5.86 -13.80
N ARG A 179 32.98 -5.68 -15.09
CA ARG A 179 33.15 -6.73 -16.09
C ARG A 179 34.59 -6.68 -16.60
#